data_8294b0291b94925fa626d697fcdeaa19
#
_entry.id   8294b0291b94925fa626d697fcdeaa19
#
_cell.length_a   1.000
_cell.length_b   1.000
_cell.length_c   1.000
_cell.angle_alpha   90.00
_cell.angle_beta   90.00
_cell.angle_gamma   90.00
#
_symmetry.space_group_name_H-M   'P 1'
#
loop_
_entity.id
_entity.type
_entity.pdbx_description
1 polymer ?
#
loop_
_entity_poly.entity_id
_entity_poly.type
_entity_poly.pdbx_seq_one_letter_code
_entity_poly.pdbx_strand_id
1 'polypeptide(L)'
;MRKLLEFIRSVYVVVLFVVLEAIAISYYAHSTYYTQARLLARSNQLVGGVHGLFAGVRHYFSLGRENRELLAHVARMKERLALYEEAETAARLDGYMQDIGVSKYRIMTASVTSNTVNRAQNLIVLNRGRRDGVAEEMAVLSSDGAMAGYVVDCTERYAVAMSVLNTSFRASGKLAGSDYFGSIYWDGGDQHTVVLDELSKYADPQPGQEVVTTGFSQYFPADVLIGWVESAHLNETRT
;
A
#
# COMPACT_ATOMS: atom_id res chain seq x y z
N MET A 1 40.41 42.14 -41.70
CA MET A 1 39.28 43.09 -41.70
C MET A 1 38.24 42.82 -42.83
N ARG A 2 38.64 42.49 -44.06
CA ARG A 2 37.67 42.18 -45.17
C ARG A 2 36.73 41.01 -44.85
N LYS A 3 37.22 39.93 -44.30
CA LYS A 3 36.38 38.74 -43.97
C LYS A 3 35.32 39.02 -42.89
N LEU A 4 35.64 39.92 -41.94
CA LEU A 4 34.67 40.31 -40.91
C LEU A 4 33.55 41.18 -41.49
N LEU A 5 33.89 42.06 -42.43
CA LEU A 5 32.90 42.89 -43.13
C LEU A 5 31.97 42.07 -44.07
N GLU A 6 32.51 41.06 -44.74
CA GLU A 6 31.72 40.14 -45.55
C GLU A 6 30.78 39.27 -44.69
N PHE A 7 31.25 38.81 -43.53
CA PHE A 7 30.41 38.09 -42.57
C PHE A 7 29.28 38.96 -42.01
N ILE A 8 29.62 40.18 -41.55
CA ILE A 8 28.60 41.14 -41.07
C ILE A 8 27.58 41.44 -42.18
N ARG A 9 28.01 41.59 -43.43
CA ARG A 9 27.13 41.85 -44.57
C ARG A 9 26.22 40.66 -44.95
N SER A 10 26.68 39.44 -44.74
CA SER A 10 25.88 38.22 -44.95
C SER A 10 24.85 38.00 -43.83
N VAL A 11 25.29 38.18 -42.57
CA VAL A 11 24.44 38.01 -41.40
C VAL A 11 23.41 39.16 -41.27
N TYR A 12 23.77 40.38 -41.67
CA TYR A 12 22.87 41.52 -41.63
C TYR A 12 21.59 41.31 -42.43
N VAL A 13 21.66 40.72 -43.64
CA VAL A 13 20.48 40.48 -44.50
C VAL A 13 19.55 39.45 -43.83
N VAL A 14 20.11 38.40 -43.24
CA VAL A 14 19.31 37.37 -42.55
C VAL A 14 18.67 37.94 -41.27
N VAL A 15 19.43 38.68 -40.50
CA VAL A 15 18.92 39.31 -39.26
C VAL A 15 17.83 40.35 -39.61
N LEU A 16 18.05 41.17 -40.65
CA LEU A 16 17.05 42.12 -41.09
C LEU A 16 15.76 41.45 -41.55
N PHE A 17 15.88 40.32 -42.28
CA PHE A 17 14.72 39.53 -42.72
C PHE A 17 13.94 39.00 -41.51
N VAL A 18 14.61 38.36 -40.56
CA VAL A 18 13.98 37.82 -39.33
C VAL A 18 13.30 38.91 -38.51
N VAL A 19 13.92 40.10 -38.41
CA VAL A 19 13.34 41.24 -37.66
C VAL A 19 12.09 41.77 -38.38
N LEU A 20 12.15 41.92 -39.72
CA LEU A 20 10.98 42.36 -40.50
C LEU A 20 9.84 41.35 -40.44
N GLU A 21 10.15 40.05 -40.48
CA GLU A 21 9.15 39.01 -40.38
C GLU A 21 8.51 38.97 -38.97
N ALA A 22 9.31 39.13 -37.93
CA ALA A 22 8.81 39.25 -36.56
C ALA A 22 7.89 40.47 -36.38
N ILE A 23 8.24 41.62 -36.96
CA ILE A 23 7.42 42.83 -36.93
C ILE A 23 6.11 42.61 -37.72
N ALA A 24 6.18 41.96 -38.90
CA ALA A 24 5.00 41.68 -39.74
C ALA A 24 4.05 40.71 -38.98
N ILE A 25 4.56 39.66 -38.37
CA ILE A 25 3.78 38.72 -37.58
C ILE A 25 3.17 39.41 -36.34
N SER A 26 3.94 40.26 -35.66
CA SER A 26 3.47 41.02 -34.51
C SER A 26 2.35 42.00 -34.93
N TYR A 27 2.51 42.71 -36.03
CA TYR A 27 1.48 43.60 -36.58
C TYR A 27 0.23 42.84 -36.99
N TYR A 28 0.36 41.72 -37.69
CA TYR A 28 -0.76 40.87 -38.06
C TYR A 28 -1.49 40.30 -36.82
N ALA A 29 -0.77 39.88 -35.80
CA ALA A 29 -1.35 39.38 -34.55
C ALA A 29 -2.15 40.45 -33.78
N HIS A 30 -1.76 41.74 -33.90
CA HIS A 30 -2.42 42.85 -33.19
C HIS A 30 -3.47 43.60 -34.02
N SER A 31 -3.53 43.39 -35.34
CA SER A 31 -4.35 44.20 -36.24
C SER A 31 -5.82 43.83 -36.32
N THR A 32 -6.25 42.67 -35.81
CA THR A 32 -7.64 42.22 -35.92
C THR A 32 -8.13 41.56 -34.64
N TYR A 33 -9.22 42.05 -34.05
CA TYR A 33 -9.92 41.47 -32.88
C TYR A 33 -10.23 39.99 -33.05
N TYR A 34 -10.49 39.54 -34.25
CA TYR A 34 -10.80 38.14 -34.57
C TYR A 34 -9.58 37.23 -34.50
N THR A 35 -8.40 37.72 -34.85
CA THR A 35 -7.13 36.97 -34.76
C THR A 35 -6.66 36.85 -33.29
N GLN A 36 -6.84 37.91 -32.49
CA GLN A 36 -6.53 37.85 -31.05
C GLN A 36 -7.39 36.83 -30.32
N ALA A 37 -8.69 36.75 -30.59
CA ALA A 37 -9.59 35.78 -29.98
C ALA A 37 -9.22 34.34 -30.35
N ARG A 38 -8.82 34.07 -31.60
CA ARG A 38 -8.39 32.73 -32.05
C ARG A 38 -7.01 32.34 -31.51
N LEU A 39 -6.08 33.27 -31.39
CA LEU A 39 -4.75 33.03 -30.79
C LEU A 39 -4.88 32.74 -29.30
N LEU A 40 -5.70 33.50 -28.56
CA LEU A 40 -6.00 33.28 -27.16
C LEU A 40 -6.68 31.92 -26.92
N ALA A 41 -7.64 31.53 -27.75
CA ALA A 41 -8.33 30.26 -27.65
C ALA A 41 -7.40 29.08 -27.90
N ARG A 42 -6.50 29.15 -28.87
CA ARG A 42 -5.50 28.10 -29.16
C ARG A 42 -4.35 28.06 -28.15
N SER A 43 -3.90 29.23 -27.69
CA SER A 43 -2.90 29.34 -26.64
C SER A 43 -3.41 28.71 -25.31
N ASN A 44 -4.65 28.97 -24.89
CA ASN A 44 -5.27 28.39 -23.74
C ASN A 44 -5.41 26.86 -23.85
N GLN A 45 -5.64 26.33 -25.06
CA GLN A 45 -5.73 24.87 -25.25
C GLN A 45 -4.38 24.19 -25.13
N LEU A 46 -3.30 24.80 -25.59
CA LEU A 46 -1.94 24.28 -25.42
C LEU A 46 -1.44 24.42 -23.98
N VAL A 47 -1.67 25.56 -23.34
CA VAL A 47 -1.29 25.80 -21.93
C VAL A 47 -2.11 24.91 -20.99
N GLY A 48 -3.40 24.71 -21.25
CA GLY A 48 -4.25 23.79 -20.49
C GLY A 48 -3.81 22.33 -20.60
N GLY A 49 -3.37 21.89 -21.78
CA GLY A 49 -2.85 20.52 -21.99
C GLY A 49 -1.54 20.25 -21.23
N VAL A 50 -0.62 21.20 -21.24
CA VAL A 50 0.65 21.09 -20.51
C VAL A 50 0.43 21.15 -19.00
N HIS A 51 -0.42 22.05 -18.49
CA HIS A 51 -0.78 22.08 -17.08
C HIS A 51 -1.51 20.82 -16.62
N GLY A 52 -2.34 20.21 -17.46
CA GLY A 52 -3.02 18.94 -17.16
C GLY A 52 -2.06 17.78 -16.99
N LEU A 53 -1.01 17.70 -17.81
CA LEU A 53 0.03 16.67 -17.69
C LEU A 53 0.85 16.83 -16.39
N PHE A 54 1.25 18.05 -16.05
CA PHE A 54 1.97 18.32 -14.81
C PHE A 54 1.09 18.15 -13.55
N ALA A 55 -0.20 18.46 -13.64
CA ALA A 55 -1.15 18.21 -12.56
C ALA A 55 -1.35 16.72 -12.32
N GLY A 56 -1.43 15.89 -13.36
CA GLY A 56 -1.52 14.43 -13.26
C GLY A 56 -0.31 13.80 -12.60
N VAL A 57 0.89 14.24 -12.99
CA VAL A 57 2.15 13.77 -12.39
C VAL A 57 2.25 14.20 -10.90
N ARG A 58 1.89 15.44 -10.58
CA ARG A 58 1.86 15.93 -9.21
C ARG A 58 0.86 15.18 -8.34
N HIS A 59 -0.32 14.89 -8.88
CA HIS A 59 -1.35 14.11 -8.20
C HIS A 59 -0.91 12.67 -7.93
N TYR A 60 -0.22 12.04 -8.88
CA TYR A 60 0.34 10.69 -8.68
C TYR A 60 1.36 10.65 -7.53
N PHE A 61 2.24 11.65 -7.43
CA PHE A 61 3.18 11.72 -6.30
C PHE A 61 2.53 12.16 -4.97
N SER A 62 1.40 12.91 -5.01
CA SER A 62 0.65 13.25 -3.78
C SER A 62 -0.11 12.05 -3.21
N LEU A 63 -0.67 11.16 -4.06
CA LEU A 63 -1.36 9.95 -3.66
C LEU A 63 -0.49 9.02 -2.78
N GLY A 64 0.79 8.87 -3.14
CA GLY A 64 1.72 8.07 -2.33
C GLY A 64 2.02 8.67 -0.94
N ARG A 65 1.95 9.99 -0.81
CA ARG A 65 2.09 10.68 0.48
C ARG A 65 0.81 10.58 1.30
N GLU A 66 -0.30 10.87 0.70
CA GLU A 66 -1.63 10.80 1.30
C GLU A 66 -1.96 9.39 1.80
N ASN A 67 -1.63 8.36 1.00
CA ASN A 67 -1.79 6.97 1.42
C ASN A 67 -0.93 6.64 2.64
N ARG A 68 0.34 7.10 2.67
CA ARG A 68 1.20 6.91 3.86
C ARG A 68 0.67 7.62 5.10
N GLU A 69 0.14 8.83 4.95
CA GLU A 69 -0.46 9.58 6.05
C GLU A 69 -1.73 8.90 6.58
N LEU A 70 -2.57 8.41 5.67
CA LEU A 70 -3.77 7.63 6.01
C LEU A 70 -3.40 6.33 6.74
N LEU A 71 -2.44 5.57 6.24
CA LEU A 71 -1.97 4.34 6.89
C LEU A 71 -1.39 4.63 8.28
N ALA A 72 -0.61 5.70 8.43
CA ALA A 72 -0.12 6.12 9.73
C ALA A 72 -1.25 6.55 10.69
N HIS A 73 -2.31 7.15 10.15
CA HIS A 73 -3.48 7.54 10.94
C HIS A 73 -4.28 6.31 11.40
N VAL A 74 -4.52 5.36 10.50
CA VAL A 74 -5.17 4.08 10.81
C VAL A 74 -4.36 3.29 11.84
N ALA A 75 -3.03 3.23 11.70
CA ALA A 75 -2.16 2.56 12.68
C ALA A 75 -2.31 3.17 14.08
N ARG A 76 -2.29 4.51 14.18
CA ARG A 76 -2.50 5.20 15.47
C ARG A 76 -3.90 4.97 16.05
N MET A 77 -4.92 4.92 15.20
CA MET A 77 -6.29 4.63 15.67
C MET A 77 -6.41 3.20 16.21
N LYS A 78 -5.82 2.22 15.53
CA LYS A 78 -5.79 0.81 15.98
C LYS A 78 -5.02 0.65 17.30
N GLU A 79 -3.88 1.32 17.43
CA GLU A 79 -3.12 1.33 18.69
C GLU A 79 -3.95 1.90 19.85
N ARG A 80 -4.67 3.00 19.61
CA ARG A 80 -5.59 3.56 20.61
C ARG A 80 -6.76 2.65 20.95
N LEU A 81 -7.34 2.01 19.93
CA LEU A 81 -8.45 1.07 20.15
C LEU A 81 -8.01 -0.11 21.02
N ALA A 82 -6.85 -0.71 20.73
CA ALA A 82 -6.28 -1.78 21.55
C ALA A 82 -6.11 -1.35 23.02
N LEU A 83 -5.66 -0.13 23.28
CA LEU A 83 -5.55 0.42 24.63
C LEU A 83 -6.91 0.55 25.34
N TYR A 84 -7.95 0.95 24.60
CA TYR A 84 -9.31 1.04 25.16
C TYR A 84 -9.89 -0.35 25.46
N GLU A 85 -9.71 -1.32 24.60
CA GLU A 85 -10.17 -2.70 24.80
C GLU A 85 -9.46 -3.37 25.98
N GLU A 86 -8.14 -3.18 26.11
CA GLU A 86 -7.40 -3.62 27.30
C GLU A 86 -7.89 -2.95 28.60
N ALA A 87 -8.16 -1.65 28.57
CA ALA A 87 -8.69 -0.92 29.71
C ALA A 87 -10.11 -1.38 30.08
N GLU A 88 -10.96 -1.66 29.11
CA GLU A 88 -12.32 -2.17 29.34
C GLU A 88 -12.29 -3.59 29.93
N THR A 89 -11.40 -4.44 29.44
CA THR A 89 -11.23 -5.81 29.96
C THR A 89 -10.66 -5.79 31.37
N ALA A 90 -9.70 -4.92 31.67
CA ALA A 90 -9.15 -4.73 33.00
C ALA A 90 -10.19 -4.18 33.98
N ALA A 91 -11.08 -3.28 33.54
CA ALA A 91 -12.16 -2.76 34.36
C ALA A 91 -13.24 -3.81 34.68
N ARG A 92 -13.42 -4.80 33.81
CA ARG A 92 -14.33 -5.94 34.03
C ARG A 92 -13.75 -6.99 34.98
N LEU A 93 -12.44 -7.11 35.06
CA LEU A 93 -11.73 -8.04 35.95
C LEU A 93 -11.48 -7.37 37.33
N ASP A 94 -12.54 -6.99 38.02
CA ASP A 94 -12.57 -6.47 39.41
C ASP A 94 -11.22 -6.57 40.15
N GLY A 95 -10.45 -5.51 40.17
CA GLY A 95 -9.41 -5.25 41.17
C GLY A 95 -8.03 -5.88 40.99
N TYR A 96 -7.76 -6.52 39.87
CA TYR A 96 -6.40 -7.04 39.59
C TYR A 96 -5.86 -6.38 38.32
N MET A 97 -5.01 -5.41 38.49
CA MET A 97 -3.88 -5.01 37.65
C MET A 97 -3.65 -3.49 37.70
N GLN A 98 -2.83 -3.07 38.61
CA GLN A 98 -2.16 -1.76 38.60
C GLN A 98 -0.91 -1.82 37.74
N ASP A 99 -1.06 -2.05 36.45
CA ASP A 99 0.02 -1.81 35.50
C ASP A 99 -0.58 -1.49 34.13
N ILE A 100 -1.24 -0.36 34.06
CA ILE A 100 -1.94 0.13 32.87
C ILE A 100 -1.02 1.18 32.21
N GLY A 101 -0.32 0.83 31.15
CA GLY A 101 0.49 1.81 30.43
C GLY A 101 1.32 1.29 29.28
N VAL A 102 1.35 -0.01 29.06
CA VAL A 102 2.12 -0.55 27.93
C VAL A 102 1.18 -1.20 26.94
N SER A 103 1.02 -0.54 25.78
CA SER A 103 0.42 -1.19 24.61
C SER A 103 1.17 -2.49 24.35
N LYS A 104 0.46 -3.62 24.37
CA LYS A 104 1.05 -4.95 24.19
C LYS A 104 1.74 -5.09 22.83
N TYR A 105 1.29 -4.29 21.85
CA TYR A 105 1.82 -4.34 20.49
C TYR A 105 2.09 -2.94 19.97
N ARG A 106 3.27 -2.76 19.39
CA ARG A 106 3.65 -1.55 18.68
C ARG A 106 3.38 -1.73 17.18
N ILE A 107 2.60 -0.84 16.60
CA ILE A 107 2.27 -0.86 15.17
C ILE A 107 3.13 0.18 14.44
N MET A 108 3.72 -0.23 13.32
CA MET A 108 4.41 0.67 12.39
C MET A 108 3.86 0.51 10.98
N THR A 109 3.97 1.55 10.17
CA THR A 109 3.58 1.50 8.77
C THR A 109 4.79 1.28 7.88
N ALA A 110 4.62 0.44 6.85
CA ALA A 110 5.61 0.21 5.81
C ALA A 110 4.94 0.29 4.44
N SER A 111 5.72 0.62 3.40
CA SER A 111 5.27 0.52 2.03
C SER A 111 5.81 -0.76 1.40
N VAL A 112 4.97 -1.44 0.64
CA VAL A 112 5.38 -2.60 -0.15
C VAL A 112 6.20 -2.13 -1.35
N THR A 113 7.45 -2.57 -1.42
CA THR A 113 8.35 -2.26 -2.54
C THR A 113 8.22 -3.30 -3.65
N SER A 114 8.00 -4.56 -3.27
CA SER A 114 7.78 -5.66 -4.19
C SER A 114 6.85 -6.69 -3.55
N ASN A 115 5.97 -7.27 -4.35
CA ASN A 115 5.08 -8.35 -3.93
C ASN A 115 4.95 -9.36 -5.06
N THR A 116 5.06 -10.63 -4.75
CA THR A 116 4.77 -11.72 -5.67
C THR A 116 3.53 -12.46 -5.21
N VAL A 117 2.65 -12.82 -6.15
CA VAL A 117 1.38 -13.52 -5.85
C VAL A 117 1.12 -14.72 -6.75
N ASN A 118 1.99 -14.95 -7.74
CA ASN A 118 1.81 -15.97 -8.78
C ASN A 118 2.87 -17.09 -8.73
N ARG A 119 3.52 -17.26 -7.60
CA ARG A 119 4.54 -18.30 -7.37
C ARG A 119 4.12 -19.21 -6.23
N ALA A 120 4.73 -20.39 -6.13
CA ALA A 120 4.56 -21.24 -4.95
C ALA A 120 5.14 -20.60 -3.68
N GLN A 121 6.24 -19.87 -3.82
CA GLN A 121 6.91 -19.16 -2.73
C GLN A 121 6.79 -17.65 -2.92
N ASN A 122 5.70 -17.08 -2.47
CA ASN A 122 5.44 -15.66 -2.56
C ASN A 122 6.03 -14.90 -1.37
N LEU A 123 6.67 -13.76 -1.69
CA LEU A 123 7.34 -12.89 -0.72
C LEU A 123 6.87 -11.45 -0.91
N ILE A 124 6.86 -10.71 0.19
CA ILE A 124 6.56 -9.27 0.26
C ILE A 124 7.83 -8.56 0.72
N VAL A 125 8.28 -7.56 -0.02
CA VAL A 125 9.42 -6.72 0.38
C VAL A 125 8.89 -5.38 0.90
N LEU A 126 9.31 -5.01 2.10
CA LEU A 126 8.90 -3.80 2.81
C LEU A 126 10.04 -2.79 2.85
N ASN A 127 9.73 -1.50 2.75
CA ASN A 127 10.70 -0.39 2.84
C ASN A 127 11.05 0.00 4.29
N ARG A 128 11.01 -0.95 5.21
CA ARG A 128 11.40 -0.82 6.61
C ARG A 128 12.33 -1.96 6.97
N GLY A 129 13.32 -1.69 7.82
CA GLY A 129 14.31 -2.66 8.23
C GLY A 129 14.70 -2.54 9.69
N ARG A 130 15.83 -3.14 10.08
CA ARG A 130 16.31 -3.16 11.46
C ARG A 130 16.44 -1.78 12.07
N ARG A 131 16.91 -0.79 11.32
CA ARG A 131 17.02 0.59 11.82
C ARG A 131 15.68 1.24 12.14
N ASP A 132 14.59 0.77 11.55
CA ASP A 132 13.23 1.24 11.81
C ASP A 132 12.57 0.44 12.96
N GLY A 133 13.27 -0.59 13.48
CA GLY A 133 12.81 -1.46 14.56
C GLY A 133 12.10 -2.72 14.06
N VAL A 134 12.24 -3.09 12.78
CA VAL A 134 11.73 -4.36 12.25
C VAL A 134 12.67 -5.50 12.65
N ALA A 135 12.08 -6.59 13.10
CA ALA A 135 12.76 -7.86 13.42
C ALA A 135 12.10 -9.02 12.68
N GLU A 136 12.82 -10.12 12.59
CA GLU A 136 12.27 -11.39 12.13
C GLU A 136 11.10 -11.81 13.04
N GLU A 137 10.18 -12.58 12.47
CA GLU A 137 8.98 -13.08 13.17
C GLU A 137 7.90 -12.00 13.46
N MET A 138 8.11 -10.74 13.09
CA MET A 138 7.08 -9.73 13.21
C MET A 138 5.92 -9.98 12.24
N ALA A 139 4.70 -9.88 12.75
CA ALA A 139 3.48 -9.94 11.93
C ALA A 139 3.43 -8.81 10.91
N VAL A 140 2.98 -9.12 9.71
CA VAL A 140 2.65 -8.17 8.66
C VAL A 140 1.15 -8.22 8.42
N LEU A 141 0.51 -7.06 8.58
CA LEU A 141 -0.93 -6.89 8.38
C LEU A 141 -1.17 -6.01 7.15
N SER A 142 -2.29 -6.22 6.49
CA SER A 142 -2.79 -5.33 5.45
C SER A 142 -3.25 -3.98 6.04
N SER A 143 -3.63 -3.04 5.19
CA SER A 143 -4.10 -1.71 5.63
C SER A 143 -5.40 -1.75 6.44
N ASP A 144 -6.21 -2.75 6.24
CA ASP A 144 -7.46 -3.04 6.95
C ASP A 144 -7.27 -3.95 8.17
N GLY A 145 -6.02 -4.38 8.42
CA GLY A 145 -5.61 -5.12 9.60
C GLY A 145 -5.74 -6.62 9.50
N ALA A 146 -6.01 -7.15 8.33
CA ALA A 146 -6.01 -8.59 8.10
C ALA A 146 -4.59 -9.14 7.98
N MET A 147 -4.42 -10.42 8.24
CA MET A 147 -3.16 -11.14 8.15
C MET A 147 -2.64 -11.16 6.71
N ALA A 148 -1.44 -10.61 6.48
CA ALA A 148 -0.77 -10.63 5.18
C ALA A 148 0.46 -11.55 5.13
N GLY A 149 1.12 -11.77 6.28
CA GLY A 149 2.32 -12.59 6.38
C GLY A 149 3.13 -12.28 7.64
N TYR A 150 4.37 -12.75 7.69
CA TYR A 150 5.32 -12.41 8.74
C TYR A 150 6.74 -12.25 8.20
N VAL A 151 7.55 -11.45 8.88
CA VAL A 151 8.94 -11.16 8.49
C VAL A 151 9.80 -12.40 8.65
N VAL A 152 10.50 -12.78 7.58
CA VAL A 152 11.43 -13.93 7.58
C VAL A 152 12.89 -13.51 7.55
N ASP A 153 13.18 -12.31 7.08
CA ASP A 153 14.54 -11.74 7.07
C ASP A 153 14.46 -10.22 7.00
N CYS A 154 15.46 -9.54 7.57
CA CYS A 154 15.55 -8.09 7.49
C CYS A 154 16.99 -7.60 7.39
N THR A 155 17.18 -6.61 6.53
CA THR A 155 18.39 -5.80 6.40
C THR A 155 18.23 -4.49 7.19
N GLU A 156 19.22 -3.62 7.14
CA GLU A 156 19.13 -2.29 7.78
C GLU A 156 17.94 -1.45 7.29
N ARG A 157 17.56 -1.56 6.02
CA ARG A 157 16.58 -0.68 5.35
C ARG A 157 15.32 -1.38 4.86
N TYR A 158 15.37 -2.70 4.69
CA TYR A 158 14.30 -3.48 4.09
C TYR A 158 14.04 -4.73 4.90
N ALA A 159 12.80 -5.18 4.89
CA ALA A 159 12.42 -6.49 5.39
C ALA A 159 11.78 -7.32 4.29
N VAL A 160 11.98 -8.61 4.37
CA VAL A 160 11.34 -9.61 3.53
C VAL A 160 10.36 -10.39 4.38
N ALA A 161 9.10 -10.38 4.00
CA ALA A 161 8.06 -11.14 4.67
C ALA A 161 7.59 -12.31 3.79
N MET A 162 7.32 -13.44 4.41
CA MET A 162 6.62 -14.55 3.78
C MET A 162 5.13 -14.19 3.69
N SER A 163 4.60 -14.23 2.47
CA SER A 163 3.18 -13.95 2.23
C SER A 163 2.30 -15.08 2.76
N VAL A 164 1.08 -14.78 3.17
CA VAL A 164 0.04 -15.79 3.42
C VAL A 164 -0.20 -16.67 2.20
N LEU A 165 0.01 -16.13 1.00
CA LEU A 165 -0.02 -16.86 -0.29
C LEU A 165 1.31 -17.56 -0.61
N ASN A 166 1.95 -18.16 0.37
CA ASN A 166 3.15 -18.96 0.21
C ASN A 166 2.87 -20.38 0.67
N THR A 167 3.19 -21.38 -0.13
CA THR A 167 2.90 -22.79 0.20
C THR A 167 3.62 -23.30 1.44
N SER A 168 4.69 -22.62 1.89
CA SER A 168 5.40 -22.90 3.12
C SER A 168 4.83 -22.13 4.33
N PHE A 169 3.93 -21.18 4.10
CA PHE A 169 3.31 -20.40 5.17
C PHE A 169 2.43 -21.29 6.06
N ARG A 170 2.56 -21.11 7.37
CA ARG A 170 1.69 -21.77 8.36
C ARG A 170 1.36 -20.79 9.46
N ALA A 171 0.10 -20.78 9.85
CA ALA A 171 -0.39 -20.06 11.03
C ALA A 171 -1.50 -20.86 11.71
N SER A 172 -1.84 -20.50 12.93
CA SER A 172 -2.97 -21.10 13.64
C SER A 172 -4.15 -20.13 13.59
N GLY A 173 -5.28 -20.62 13.09
CA GLY A 173 -6.54 -19.87 13.00
C GLY A 173 -7.67 -20.56 13.77
N LYS A 174 -8.66 -19.78 14.19
CA LYS A 174 -9.89 -20.25 14.85
C LYS A 174 -11.11 -19.60 14.22
N LEU A 175 -12.26 -20.26 14.34
CA LEU A 175 -13.54 -19.63 14.03
C LEU A 175 -13.85 -18.59 15.11
N ALA A 176 -14.18 -17.38 14.70
CA ALA A 176 -14.52 -16.31 15.64
C ALA A 176 -15.75 -16.69 16.48
N GLY A 177 -15.67 -16.39 17.78
CA GLY A 177 -16.71 -16.76 18.75
C GLY A 177 -16.70 -18.22 19.18
N SER A 178 -15.69 -19.03 18.80
CA SER A 178 -15.56 -20.42 19.21
C SER A 178 -14.14 -20.75 19.64
N ASP A 179 -13.96 -21.90 20.29
CA ASP A 179 -12.66 -22.44 20.68
C ASP A 179 -12.09 -23.41 19.63
N TYR A 180 -12.80 -23.61 18.51
CA TYR A 180 -12.35 -24.51 17.47
C TYR A 180 -11.27 -23.84 16.61
N PHE A 181 -10.11 -24.44 16.59
CA PHE A 181 -8.93 -23.94 15.87
C PHE A 181 -8.34 -25.02 14.96
N GLY A 182 -7.53 -24.56 14.02
CA GLY A 182 -6.85 -25.41 13.05
C GLY A 182 -5.62 -24.72 12.46
N SER A 183 -5.06 -25.33 11.44
CA SER A 183 -3.89 -24.85 10.71
C SER A 183 -4.31 -24.10 9.46
N ILE A 184 -3.78 -22.88 9.30
CA ILE A 184 -3.97 -22.04 8.09
C ILE A 184 -2.79 -22.24 7.17
N TYR A 185 -3.08 -22.53 5.92
CA TYR A 185 -2.08 -22.58 4.85
C TYR A 185 -2.70 -22.24 3.49
N TRP A 186 -1.85 -21.90 2.53
CA TRP A 186 -2.22 -21.75 1.15
C TRP A 186 -1.80 -23.01 0.36
N ASP A 187 -2.68 -23.57 -0.43
CA ASP A 187 -2.46 -24.81 -1.21
C ASP A 187 -1.74 -24.57 -2.54
N GLY A 188 -1.51 -23.29 -2.91
CA GLY A 188 -0.90 -22.90 -4.18
C GLY A 188 -1.92 -22.72 -5.33
N GLY A 189 -3.20 -22.81 -5.05
CA GLY A 189 -4.31 -22.66 -6.00
C GLY A 189 -4.78 -21.20 -6.12
N ASP A 190 -6.01 -20.94 -5.73
CA ASP A 190 -6.62 -19.62 -5.81
C ASP A 190 -5.92 -18.63 -4.86
N GLN A 191 -5.66 -17.42 -5.36
CA GLN A 191 -5.02 -16.34 -4.60
C GLN A 191 -6.00 -15.64 -3.63
N HIS A 192 -7.28 -15.93 -3.70
CA HIS A 192 -8.32 -15.34 -2.85
C HIS A 192 -8.71 -16.22 -1.69
N THR A 193 -8.23 -17.46 -1.65
CA THR A 193 -8.59 -18.43 -0.63
C THR A 193 -7.36 -19.02 0.06
N VAL A 194 -7.52 -19.32 1.33
CA VAL A 194 -6.60 -20.12 2.14
C VAL A 194 -7.36 -21.26 2.79
N VAL A 195 -6.67 -22.30 3.15
CA VAL A 195 -7.26 -23.49 3.77
C VAL A 195 -7.10 -23.38 5.28
N LEU A 196 -8.20 -23.59 6.01
CA LEU A 196 -8.21 -23.89 7.44
C LEU A 196 -8.42 -25.40 7.61
N ASP A 197 -7.37 -26.13 7.89
CA ASP A 197 -7.36 -27.58 8.05
C ASP A 197 -7.24 -28.01 9.53
N GLU A 198 -7.44 -29.28 9.79
CA GLU A 198 -7.36 -29.87 11.14
C GLU A 198 -8.39 -29.30 12.12
N LEU A 199 -9.47 -28.73 11.60
CA LEU A 199 -10.57 -28.25 12.43
C LEU A 199 -11.31 -29.46 13.05
N SER A 200 -11.72 -29.34 14.32
CA SER A 200 -12.50 -30.39 14.98
C SER A 200 -13.77 -30.72 14.17
N LYS A 201 -14.10 -32.01 14.05
CA LYS A 201 -15.34 -32.46 13.41
C LYS A 201 -16.63 -31.95 14.07
N TYR A 202 -16.52 -31.45 15.29
CA TYR A 202 -17.63 -30.82 16.02
C TYR A 202 -17.76 -29.32 15.77
N ALA A 203 -16.78 -28.73 15.09
CA ALA A 203 -16.92 -27.37 14.58
C ALA A 203 -17.92 -27.40 13.42
N ASP A 204 -18.86 -26.50 13.44
CA ASP A 204 -19.87 -26.31 12.37
C ASP A 204 -19.62 -24.96 11.70
N PRO A 205 -18.59 -24.88 10.82
CA PRO A 205 -18.21 -23.60 10.19
C PRO A 205 -19.31 -23.16 9.23
N GLN A 206 -19.84 -21.96 9.45
CA GLN A 206 -20.89 -21.37 8.62
C GLN A 206 -20.30 -20.44 7.57
N PRO A 207 -20.78 -20.46 6.31
CA PRO A 207 -20.37 -19.48 5.30
C PRO A 207 -20.57 -18.05 5.79
N GLY A 208 -19.54 -17.22 5.61
CA GLY A 208 -19.50 -15.84 6.11
C GLY A 208 -19.03 -15.68 7.55
N GLN A 209 -18.78 -16.76 8.30
CA GLN A 209 -18.20 -16.69 9.63
C GLN A 209 -16.75 -16.24 9.56
N GLU A 210 -16.34 -15.34 10.45
CA GLU A 210 -14.97 -14.84 10.53
C GLU A 210 -14.00 -15.91 11.01
N VAL A 211 -12.81 -15.91 10.43
CA VAL A 211 -11.65 -16.69 10.86
C VAL A 211 -10.57 -15.73 11.33
N VAL A 212 -10.09 -15.94 12.56
CA VAL A 212 -9.12 -15.07 13.19
C VAL A 212 -7.93 -15.91 13.71
N THR A 213 -6.80 -15.26 14.00
CA THR A 213 -5.64 -15.91 14.60
C THR A 213 -5.93 -16.34 16.03
N THR A 214 -5.31 -17.45 16.46
CA THR A 214 -5.47 -17.96 17.83
C THR A 214 -4.58 -17.25 18.87
N GLY A 215 -3.48 -16.62 18.41
CA GLY A 215 -2.42 -16.14 19.28
C GLY A 215 -1.48 -17.22 19.81
N PHE A 216 -1.62 -18.49 19.38
CA PHE A 216 -0.71 -19.58 19.76
C PHE A 216 0.61 -19.53 19.00
N SER A 217 0.64 -18.89 17.84
CA SER A 217 1.88 -18.68 17.11
C SER A 217 2.64 -17.50 17.73
N GLN A 218 3.97 -17.58 17.71
CA GLN A 218 4.81 -16.45 18.13
C GLN A 218 4.77 -15.26 17.17
N TYR A 219 4.19 -15.43 15.97
CA TYR A 219 4.15 -14.40 14.93
C TYR A 219 2.96 -13.45 15.06
N PHE A 220 1.78 -14.00 15.35
CA PHE A 220 0.54 -13.21 15.33
C PHE A 220 -0.09 -13.10 16.71
N PRO A 221 -0.53 -11.90 17.10
CA PRO A 221 -1.44 -11.74 18.24
C PRO A 221 -2.73 -12.53 18.02
N ALA A 222 -3.47 -12.80 19.09
CA ALA A 222 -4.82 -13.35 18.98
C ALA A 222 -5.76 -12.35 18.29
N ASP A 223 -6.80 -12.89 17.64
CA ASP A 223 -7.92 -12.16 17.07
C ASP A 223 -7.59 -11.21 15.90
N VAL A 224 -6.48 -11.47 15.19
CA VAL A 224 -6.19 -10.84 13.91
C VAL A 224 -7.03 -11.52 12.82
N LEU A 225 -7.76 -10.74 12.03
CA LEU A 225 -8.57 -11.24 10.93
C LEU A 225 -7.71 -11.98 9.89
N ILE A 226 -8.15 -13.17 9.50
CA ILE A 226 -7.56 -13.95 8.40
C ILE A 226 -8.47 -13.85 7.16
N GLY A 227 -9.76 -14.03 7.35
CA GLY A 227 -10.77 -14.00 6.30
C GLY A 227 -12.11 -14.50 6.80
N TRP A 228 -12.92 -14.96 5.88
CA TRP A 228 -14.27 -15.50 6.14
C TRP A 228 -14.39 -16.88 5.53
N VAL A 229 -15.17 -17.73 6.17
CA VAL A 229 -15.50 -19.06 5.65
C VAL A 229 -16.27 -18.91 4.34
N GLU A 230 -15.73 -19.42 3.25
CA GLU A 230 -16.41 -19.51 1.96
C GLU A 230 -17.21 -20.80 1.87
N SER A 231 -16.57 -21.93 2.15
CA SER A 231 -17.17 -23.26 2.15
C SER A 231 -16.46 -24.17 3.15
N ALA A 232 -17.14 -25.19 3.60
CA ALA A 232 -16.59 -26.21 4.46
C ALA A 232 -16.86 -27.62 3.90
N HIS A 233 -15.85 -28.48 3.95
CA HIS A 233 -15.93 -29.86 3.50
C HIS A 233 -15.40 -30.77 4.60
N LEU A 234 -16.17 -31.81 4.94
CA LEU A 234 -15.70 -32.90 5.80
C LEU A 234 -14.75 -33.78 4.99
N ASN A 235 -13.52 -33.86 5.45
CA ASN A 235 -12.55 -34.80 4.87
C ASN A 235 -12.76 -36.18 5.52
N GLU A 236 -13.42 -37.09 4.81
CA GLU A 236 -13.77 -38.44 5.31
C GLU A 236 -12.54 -39.37 5.49
N THR A 237 -11.33 -38.89 5.18
CA THR A 237 -10.12 -39.75 5.06
C THR A 237 -9.25 -39.83 6.30
N ARG A 238 -9.67 -39.32 7.46
CA ARG A 238 -8.95 -39.50 8.74
C ARG A 238 -9.86 -40.02 9.83
N THR A 239 -9.98 -41.34 9.89
CA THR A 239 -10.32 -42.11 11.11
C THR A 239 -9.12 -42.15 12.06
#